data_c341516ff474c3f0ccdb6e0c8c11d3dc
#
_entry.id   c341516ff474c3f0ccdb6e0c8c11d3dc
#
_cell.length_a   1.000
_cell.length_b   1.000
_cell.length_c   1.000
_cell.angle_alpha   90.00
_cell.angle_beta   90.00
_cell.angle_gamma   90.00
#
_symmetry.space_group_name_H-M   'P 1'
#
loop_
_entity.id
_entity.type
_entity.pdbx_description
1 polymer ?
#
loop_
_entity_poly.entity_id
_entity_poly.type
_entity_poly.pdbx_seq_one_letter_code
_entity_poly.pdbx_strand_id
1 'polypeptide(L)'
;HFKVLFETLKLLEEPYANGLYHLAYGMVELPTGRMKSREGTVVDADDLIDEVESEAKLVAEERGEIVHLSDEEKSKVYHQIGMAALKYFMLKVQAKKRMIFDPKESVDMQGNTGPYIVNAYVRIKSIERRQAIESIDQYNEIIVEQEKELLKLIMEYPAIVDEAVKQYDPSGIANY
;
A
#
# COMPACT_ATOMS: atom_id res chain seq x y z
N HIS A 1 8.85 -26.11 -11.56
CA HIS A 1 10.07 -26.33 -10.77
C HIS A 1 9.76 -26.41 -9.27
N PHE A 2 9.15 -25.40 -8.64
CA PHE A 2 8.90 -25.38 -7.19
C PHE A 2 8.05 -26.55 -6.68
N LYS A 3 7.04 -27.00 -7.43
CA LYS A 3 6.25 -28.19 -7.06
C LYS A 3 7.12 -29.44 -6.94
N VAL A 4 8.02 -29.64 -7.90
CA VAL A 4 8.97 -30.78 -7.87
C VAL A 4 9.91 -30.67 -6.69
N LEU A 5 10.48 -29.47 -6.45
CA LEU A 5 11.34 -29.23 -5.30
C LEU A 5 10.63 -29.54 -3.96
N PHE A 6 9.39 -29.08 -3.80
CA PHE A 6 8.62 -29.31 -2.58
C PHE A 6 8.33 -30.80 -2.35
N GLU A 7 7.96 -31.53 -3.40
CA GLU A 7 7.75 -32.98 -3.31
C GLU A 7 9.07 -33.73 -3.01
N THR A 8 10.19 -33.29 -3.60
CA THR A 8 11.51 -33.88 -3.29
C THR A 8 11.86 -33.69 -1.82
N LEU A 9 11.64 -32.50 -1.26
CA LEU A 9 11.91 -32.22 0.17
C LEU A 9 10.99 -33.03 1.10
N LYS A 10 9.74 -33.26 0.71
CA LYS A 10 8.85 -34.17 1.45
C LYS A 10 9.35 -35.62 1.41
N LEU A 11 9.80 -36.11 0.27
CA LEU A 11 10.37 -37.46 0.13
C LEU A 11 11.66 -37.64 0.93
N LEU A 12 12.41 -36.54 1.14
CA LEU A 12 13.59 -36.51 1.99
C LEU A 12 13.25 -36.37 3.48
N GLU A 13 11.97 -36.32 3.81
CA GLU A 13 11.46 -36.17 5.19
C GLU A 13 11.98 -34.92 5.91
N GLU A 14 12.25 -33.83 5.15
CA GLU A 14 12.68 -32.55 5.73
C GLU A 14 11.59 -31.96 6.63
N PRO A 15 11.89 -31.59 7.89
CA PRO A 15 10.89 -31.23 8.89
C PRO A 15 10.07 -29.98 8.52
N TYR A 16 10.60 -29.12 7.65
CA TYR A 16 9.95 -27.89 7.16
C TYR A 16 9.19 -28.09 5.84
N ALA A 17 9.21 -29.27 5.22
CA ALA A 17 8.68 -29.50 3.88
C ALA A 17 7.18 -29.16 3.74
N ASN A 18 6.39 -29.36 4.82
CA ASN A 18 4.96 -29.07 4.81
C ASN A 18 4.61 -27.58 4.96
N GLY A 19 5.56 -26.75 5.39
CA GLY A 19 5.39 -25.31 5.53
C GLY A 19 5.86 -24.49 4.33
N LEU A 20 6.34 -25.16 3.28
CA LEU A 20 6.87 -24.46 2.10
C LEU A 20 5.75 -23.86 1.26
N TYR A 21 5.91 -22.60 0.90
CA TYR A 21 4.99 -21.87 0.03
C TYR A 21 5.77 -21.13 -1.05
N HIS A 22 5.29 -21.20 -2.29
CA HIS A 22 5.82 -20.41 -3.40
C HIS A 22 4.91 -19.23 -3.69
N LEU A 23 5.29 -18.05 -3.24
CA LEU A 23 4.63 -16.81 -3.58
C LEU A 23 5.00 -16.41 -5.02
N ALA A 24 4.19 -16.86 -5.98
CA ALA A 24 4.35 -16.43 -7.37
C ALA A 24 3.79 -15.01 -7.55
N TYR A 25 4.46 -14.18 -8.34
CA TYR A 25 3.97 -12.85 -8.69
C TYR A 25 3.92 -12.64 -10.19
N GLY A 26 3.01 -11.76 -10.62
CA GLY A 26 2.85 -11.35 -12.00
C GLY A 26 3.91 -10.35 -12.43
N MET A 27 3.97 -10.10 -13.73
CA MET A 27 4.86 -9.07 -14.28
C MET A 27 4.37 -7.68 -13.89
N VAL A 28 5.31 -6.84 -13.46
CA VAL A 28 5.10 -5.40 -13.34
C VAL A 28 5.67 -4.76 -14.60
N GLU A 29 4.88 -3.93 -15.25
CA GLU A 29 5.26 -3.22 -16.47
C GLU A 29 5.10 -1.72 -16.24
N LEU A 30 5.85 -0.93 -16.99
CA LEU A 30 5.66 0.52 -17.06
C LEU A 30 4.74 0.88 -18.25
N PRO A 31 4.12 2.07 -18.26
CA PRO A 31 3.34 2.54 -19.41
C PRO A 31 4.13 2.53 -20.73
N THR A 32 5.45 2.68 -20.64
CA THR A 32 6.38 2.63 -21.78
C THR A 32 6.61 1.22 -22.33
N GLY A 33 6.10 0.18 -21.67
CA GLY A 33 6.18 -1.20 -22.10
C GLY A 33 6.87 -2.14 -21.13
N ARG A 34 7.15 -3.38 -21.57
CA ARG A 34 7.80 -4.39 -20.75
C ARG A 34 9.25 -4.07 -20.50
N MET A 35 9.65 -4.20 -19.24
CA MET A 35 11.04 -4.22 -18.87
C MET A 35 11.72 -5.47 -19.47
N LYS A 36 12.67 -5.29 -20.40
CA LYS A 36 13.40 -6.38 -21.02
C LYS A 36 14.90 -6.20 -20.74
N SER A 37 15.45 -7.07 -19.90
CA SER A 37 16.87 -7.03 -19.54
C SER A 37 17.82 -7.14 -20.74
N ARG A 38 17.43 -7.80 -21.81
CA ARG A 38 18.25 -7.95 -23.02
C ARG A 38 18.28 -6.70 -23.92
N GLU A 39 17.35 -5.78 -23.74
CA GLU A 39 17.22 -4.57 -24.55
C GLU A 39 17.63 -3.31 -23.75
N GLY A 40 18.18 -3.46 -22.52
CA GLY A 40 18.61 -2.34 -21.69
C GLY A 40 17.46 -1.48 -21.13
N THR A 41 16.24 -1.98 -21.17
CA THR A 41 15.03 -1.30 -20.67
C THR A 41 14.61 -1.82 -19.28
N VAL A 42 15.56 -2.28 -18.49
CA VAL A 42 15.31 -2.63 -17.07
C VAL A 42 15.36 -1.36 -16.27
N VAL A 43 14.32 -1.10 -15.51
CA VAL A 43 14.30 -0.05 -14.49
C VAL A 43 14.60 -0.72 -13.16
N ASP A 44 15.64 -0.29 -12.49
CA ASP A 44 15.97 -0.76 -11.15
C ASP A 44 14.94 -0.27 -10.15
N ALA A 45 14.78 -0.99 -9.03
CA ALA A 45 13.84 -0.61 -7.99
C ALA A 45 14.17 0.77 -7.39
N ASP A 46 15.46 1.09 -7.29
CA ASP A 46 15.92 2.38 -6.78
C ASP A 46 15.55 3.52 -7.74
N ASP A 47 15.74 3.33 -9.06
CA ASP A 47 15.32 4.31 -10.08
C ASP A 47 13.80 4.56 -10.00
N LEU A 48 13.02 3.51 -9.77
CA LEU A 48 11.57 3.62 -9.63
C LEU A 48 11.17 4.38 -8.36
N ILE A 49 11.86 4.18 -7.26
CA ILE A 49 11.67 4.93 -6.02
C ILE A 49 11.98 6.40 -6.25
N ASP A 50 13.11 6.71 -6.87
CA ASP A 50 13.52 8.09 -7.17
C ASP A 50 12.51 8.80 -8.10
N GLU A 51 11.98 8.09 -9.10
CA GLU A 51 10.94 8.62 -9.98
C GLU A 51 9.65 8.95 -9.22
N VAL A 52 9.17 8.03 -8.38
CA VAL A 52 7.96 8.24 -7.57
C VAL A 52 8.14 9.35 -6.54
N GLU A 53 9.33 9.48 -5.94
CA GLU A 53 9.65 10.60 -5.04
C GLU A 53 9.67 11.94 -5.78
N SER A 54 10.19 11.96 -7.00
CA SER A 54 10.19 13.16 -7.85
C SER A 54 8.77 13.59 -8.21
N GLU A 55 7.89 12.65 -8.56
CA GLU A 55 6.47 12.94 -8.82
C GLU A 55 5.75 13.38 -7.53
N ALA A 56 6.02 12.75 -6.38
CA ALA A 56 5.48 13.15 -5.08
C ALA A 56 5.89 14.58 -4.70
N LYS A 57 7.13 14.96 -5.01
CA LYS A 57 7.63 16.32 -4.81
C LYS A 57 6.82 17.32 -5.65
N LEU A 58 6.62 17.06 -6.95
CA LEU A 58 5.85 17.94 -7.84
C LEU A 58 4.44 18.17 -7.29
N VAL A 59 3.74 17.10 -6.92
CA VAL A 59 2.37 17.18 -6.37
C VAL A 59 2.34 17.95 -5.04
N ALA A 60 3.29 17.72 -4.15
CA ALA A 60 3.35 18.38 -2.85
C ALA A 60 3.68 19.88 -2.98
N GLU A 61 4.57 20.26 -3.90
CA GLU A 61 4.93 21.66 -4.18
C GLU A 61 3.78 22.42 -4.84
N GLU A 62 3.06 21.80 -5.78
CA GLU A 62 1.89 22.38 -6.43
C GLU A 62 0.78 22.74 -5.41
N ARG A 63 0.60 21.91 -4.40
CA ARG A 63 -0.38 22.15 -3.32
C ARG A 63 0.04 23.25 -2.35
N GLY A 64 1.32 23.53 -2.24
CA GLY A 64 1.84 24.61 -1.39
C GLY A 64 1.68 24.43 0.12
N GLU A 65 1.22 23.27 0.59
CA GLU A 65 0.93 23.02 2.00
C GLU A 65 2.18 22.90 2.89
N ILE A 66 3.34 22.61 2.28
CA ILE A 66 4.61 22.33 2.95
C ILE A 66 5.64 23.47 2.86
N VAL A 67 5.22 24.66 2.43
CA VAL A 67 6.13 25.81 2.21
C VAL A 67 6.89 26.21 3.49
N HIS A 68 6.28 25.98 4.65
CA HIS A 68 6.83 26.33 5.96
C HIS A 68 7.85 25.33 6.50
N LEU A 69 8.03 24.19 5.86
CA LEU A 69 8.97 23.15 6.27
C LEU A 69 10.38 23.44 5.75
N SER A 70 11.39 22.98 6.51
CA SER A 70 12.78 22.96 6.06
C SER A 70 12.97 22.00 4.88
N ASP A 71 14.06 22.13 4.15
CA ASP A 71 14.33 21.27 2.99
C ASP A 71 14.52 19.79 3.40
N GLU A 72 15.08 19.55 4.59
CA GLU A 72 15.19 18.19 5.13
C GLU A 72 13.82 17.58 5.47
N GLU A 73 12.93 18.37 6.07
CA GLU A 73 11.56 17.93 6.38
C GLU A 73 10.75 17.70 5.11
N LYS A 74 10.88 18.58 4.12
CA LYS A 74 10.25 18.38 2.79
C LYS A 74 10.71 17.08 2.14
N SER A 75 12.03 16.80 2.14
CA SER A 75 12.57 15.56 1.59
C SER A 75 11.97 14.32 2.26
N LYS A 76 11.83 14.34 3.59
CA LYS A 76 11.16 13.26 4.32
C LYS A 76 9.69 13.09 3.90
N VAL A 77 8.97 14.19 3.70
CA VAL A 77 7.56 14.16 3.25
C VAL A 77 7.46 13.57 1.83
N TYR A 78 8.32 13.99 0.90
CA TYR A 78 8.33 13.45 -0.45
C TYR A 78 8.60 11.94 -0.45
N HIS A 79 9.59 11.50 0.30
CA HIS A 79 9.87 10.08 0.49
C HIS A 79 8.68 9.32 1.06
N GLN A 80 8.03 9.83 2.10
CA GLN A 80 6.87 9.18 2.72
C GLN A 80 5.68 9.07 1.75
N ILE A 81 5.39 10.13 1.00
CA ILE A 81 4.32 10.13 -0.01
C ILE A 81 4.67 9.15 -1.15
N GLY A 82 5.89 9.22 -1.68
CA GLY A 82 6.36 8.34 -2.73
C GLY A 82 6.31 6.87 -2.33
N MET A 83 6.81 6.53 -1.14
CA MET A 83 6.77 5.16 -0.64
C MET A 83 5.35 4.67 -0.34
N ALA A 84 4.45 5.52 0.14
CA ALA A 84 3.05 5.18 0.30
C ALA A 84 2.39 4.88 -1.05
N ALA A 85 2.67 5.72 -2.07
CA ALA A 85 2.18 5.55 -3.43
C ALA A 85 2.64 4.22 -4.02
N LEU A 86 3.94 3.97 -4.02
CA LEU A 86 4.55 2.77 -4.57
C LEU A 86 4.02 1.51 -3.89
N LYS A 87 4.11 1.44 -2.56
CA LYS A 87 3.69 0.27 -1.79
C LYS A 87 2.22 -0.05 -1.99
N TYR A 88 1.36 0.97 -1.91
CA TYR A 88 -0.07 0.77 -2.09
C TYR A 88 -0.39 0.28 -3.50
N PHE A 89 0.20 0.92 -4.53
CA PHE A 89 -0.04 0.53 -5.91
C PHE A 89 0.33 -0.92 -6.17
N MET A 90 1.47 -1.38 -5.63
CA MET A 90 1.91 -2.77 -5.74
C MET A 90 0.99 -3.74 -4.98
N LEU A 91 0.49 -3.34 -3.81
CA LEU A 91 -0.27 -4.23 -2.93
C LEU A 91 -1.77 -4.25 -3.23
N LYS A 92 -2.35 -3.23 -3.89
CA LYS A 92 -3.78 -3.22 -4.22
C LYS A 92 -4.19 -4.27 -5.26
N VAL A 93 -3.22 -4.84 -5.97
CA VAL A 93 -3.41 -5.90 -6.96
C VAL A 93 -2.89 -7.22 -6.41
N GLN A 94 -3.65 -8.30 -6.62
CA GLN A 94 -3.22 -9.64 -6.23
C GLN A 94 -1.84 -9.98 -6.83
N ALA A 95 -0.93 -10.54 -6.04
CA ALA A 95 0.44 -10.80 -6.44
C ALA A 95 0.58 -11.53 -7.78
N LYS A 96 -0.29 -12.49 -8.06
CA LYS A 96 -0.27 -13.30 -9.30
C LYS A 96 -0.72 -12.56 -10.55
N LYS A 97 -1.38 -11.43 -10.40
CA LYS A 97 -1.87 -10.63 -11.53
C LYS A 97 -0.75 -9.76 -12.10
N ARG A 98 -0.80 -9.59 -13.40
CA ARG A 98 0.03 -8.63 -14.12
C ARG A 98 -0.49 -7.22 -13.86
N MET A 99 0.41 -6.25 -13.69
CA MET A 99 0.05 -4.85 -13.52
C MET A 99 0.91 -3.92 -14.38
N ILE A 100 0.36 -2.78 -14.70
CA ILE A 100 1.10 -1.63 -15.27
C ILE A 100 1.23 -0.63 -14.14
N PHE A 101 2.45 -0.29 -13.76
CA PHE A 101 2.73 0.71 -12.76
C PHE A 101 3.01 2.06 -13.42
N ASP A 102 2.21 3.05 -13.10
CA ASP A 102 2.39 4.43 -13.53
C ASP A 102 2.78 5.29 -12.32
N PRO A 103 4.02 5.83 -12.28
CA PRO A 103 4.48 6.68 -11.19
C PRO A 103 3.57 7.89 -10.96
N LYS A 104 3.11 8.56 -12.03
CA LYS A 104 2.25 9.74 -11.94
C LYS A 104 0.88 9.42 -11.37
N GLU A 105 0.24 8.34 -11.85
CA GLU A 105 -1.03 7.89 -11.32
C GLU A 105 -0.92 7.48 -9.85
N SER A 106 0.22 6.88 -9.47
CA SER A 106 0.42 6.34 -8.12
C SER A 106 0.43 7.42 -7.03
N VAL A 107 0.91 8.61 -7.34
CA VAL A 107 1.02 9.75 -6.39
C VAL A 107 -0.23 10.62 -6.34
N ASP A 108 -1.27 10.31 -7.12
CA ASP A 108 -2.51 11.07 -7.08
C ASP A 108 -3.09 11.09 -5.66
N MET A 109 -3.50 12.28 -5.23
CA MET A 109 -4.10 12.51 -3.92
C MET A 109 -5.61 12.21 -3.90
N GLN A 110 -6.14 11.69 -4.98
CA GLN A 110 -7.54 11.29 -5.14
C GLN A 110 -7.64 9.83 -5.62
N GLY A 111 -8.78 9.22 -5.40
CA GLY A 111 -9.04 7.86 -5.84
C GLY A 111 -8.31 6.79 -5.01
N ASN A 112 -8.00 5.66 -5.65
CA ASN A 112 -7.49 4.46 -4.99
C ASN A 112 -5.96 4.45 -4.96
N THR A 113 -5.37 5.34 -4.15
CA THR A 113 -3.92 5.58 -4.05
C THR A 113 -3.44 5.61 -2.60
N GLY A 114 -2.15 5.32 -2.40
CA GLY A 114 -1.53 5.40 -1.08
C GLY A 114 -1.57 6.80 -0.47
N PRO A 115 -1.21 7.86 -1.22
CA PRO A 115 -1.31 9.24 -0.75
C PRO A 115 -2.72 9.65 -0.30
N TYR A 116 -3.76 9.16 -0.97
CA TYR A 116 -5.16 9.40 -0.54
C TYR A 116 -5.43 8.83 0.85
N ILE A 117 -4.99 7.61 1.12
CA ILE A 117 -5.15 6.96 2.44
C ILE A 117 -4.33 7.70 3.50
N VAL A 118 -3.09 8.08 3.18
CA VAL A 118 -2.24 8.89 4.08
C VAL A 118 -2.92 10.24 4.40
N ASN A 119 -3.51 10.89 3.41
CA ASN A 119 -4.25 12.14 3.61
C ASN A 119 -5.44 11.95 4.58
N ALA A 120 -6.21 10.86 4.43
CA ALA A 120 -7.29 10.53 5.37
C ALA A 120 -6.75 10.34 6.79
N TYR A 121 -5.66 9.60 6.96
CA TYR A 121 -4.99 9.42 8.26
C TYR A 121 -4.53 10.75 8.88
N VAL A 122 -3.88 11.61 8.09
CA VAL A 122 -3.42 12.94 8.55
C VAL A 122 -4.60 13.81 9.02
N ARG A 123 -5.73 13.75 8.31
CA ARG A 123 -6.95 14.48 8.69
C ARG A 123 -7.51 13.97 10.03
N ILE A 124 -7.57 12.66 10.23
CA ILE A 124 -7.97 12.07 11.52
C ILE A 124 -7.03 12.54 12.63
N LYS A 125 -5.72 12.45 12.43
CA LYS A 125 -4.73 12.93 13.40
C LYS A 125 -4.81 14.43 13.68
N SER A 126 -5.23 15.23 12.71
CA SER A 126 -5.48 16.64 12.91
C SER A 126 -6.71 16.91 13.81
N ILE A 127 -7.76 16.09 13.68
CA ILE A 127 -8.94 16.17 14.56
C ILE A 127 -8.54 15.79 16.00
N GLU A 128 -7.85 14.66 16.17
CA GLU A 128 -7.38 14.20 17.48
C GLU A 128 -6.53 15.25 18.20
N ARG A 129 -5.66 15.98 17.48
CA ARG A 129 -4.85 17.06 18.06
C ARG A 129 -5.64 18.29 18.48
N ARG A 130 -6.78 18.55 17.83
CA ARG A 130 -7.63 19.72 18.12
C ARG A 130 -8.63 19.49 19.22
N GLN A 131 -9.05 18.27 19.41
CA GLN A 131 -9.99 17.87 20.45
C GLN A 131 -9.31 16.84 21.35
N ALA A 132 -9.25 17.17 22.66
CA ALA A 132 -8.95 16.14 23.65
C ALA A 132 -10.07 15.10 23.58
N ILE A 133 -9.75 13.87 23.19
CA ILE A 133 -10.71 12.78 23.22
C ILE A 133 -10.85 12.39 24.68
N GLU A 134 -11.89 12.89 25.35
CA GLU A 134 -12.29 12.39 26.65
C GLU A 134 -12.80 10.95 26.48
N SER A 135 -12.51 10.06 27.44
CA SER A 135 -13.05 8.72 27.44
C SER A 135 -14.58 8.80 27.47
N ILE A 136 -15.23 8.24 26.46
CA ILE A 136 -16.68 8.22 26.37
C ILE A 136 -17.15 7.04 27.22
N ASP A 137 -17.48 7.29 28.49
CA ASP A 137 -18.00 6.25 29.39
C ASP A 137 -19.47 5.93 29.14
N GLN A 138 -20.22 6.85 28.48
CA GLN A 138 -21.61 6.65 28.08
C GLN A 138 -21.89 7.35 26.75
N TYR A 139 -22.24 6.58 25.75
CA TYR A 139 -22.70 7.09 24.46
C TYR A 139 -24.24 7.09 24.45
N ASN A 140 -24.85 8.25 24.60
CA ASN A 140 -26.31 8.41 24.68
C ASN A 140 -26.90 9.05 23.39
N GLU A 141 -26.12 9.22 22.35
CA GLU A 141 -26.56 9.87 21.12
C GLU A 141 -27.10 8.83 20.11
N ILE A 142 -28.01 9.28 19.25
CA ILE A 142 -28.53 8.47 18.15
C ILE A 142 -27.43 8.33 17.11
N ILE A 143 -26.98 7.11 16.87
CA ILE A 143 -25.99 6.78 15.81
C ILE A 143 -26.67 6.99 14.44
N VAL A 144 -26.09 7.88 13.63
CA VAL A 144 -26.56 8.10 12.24
C VAL A 144 -26.13 6.95 11.32
N GLU A 145 -26.76 6.79 10.16
CA GLU A 145 -26.52 5.64 9.29
C GLU A 145 -25.07 5.54 8.81
N GLN A 146 -24.43 6.68 8.53
CA GLN A 146 -23.02 6.72 8.11
C GLN A 146 -22.08 6.21 9.20
N GLU A 147 -22.38 6.48 10.47
CA GLU A 147 -21.59 5.97 11.61
C GLU A 147 -21.77 4.46 11.76
N LYS A 148 -22.99 3.95 11.55
CA LYS A 148 -23.24 2.50 11.57
C LYS A 148 -22.50 1.77 10.47
N GLU A 149 -22.43 2.34 9.27
CA GLU A 149 -21.66 1.78 8.16
C GLU A 149 -20.17 1.74 8.49
N LEU A 150 -19.65 2.84 9.04
CA LEU A 150 -18.24 2.89 9.46
C LEU A 150 -17.94 1.86 10.57
N LEU A 151 -18.81 1.73 11.56
CA LEU A 151 -18.66 0.73 12.63
C LEU A 151 -18.68 -0.71 12.07
N LYS A 152 -19.55 -1.01 11.12
CA LYS A 152 -19.57 -2.33 10.45
C LYS A 152 -18.24 -2.62 9.76
N LEU A 153 -17.73 -1.66 8.98
CA LEU A 153 -16.42 -1.79 8.34
C LEU A 153 -15.32 -2.06 9.38
N ILE A 154 -15.25 -1.27 10.45
CA ILE A 154 -14.26 -1.49 11.52
C ILE A 154 -14.37 -2.90 12.12
N MET A 155 -15.59 -3.41 12.32
CA MET A 155 -15.83 -4.76 12.84
C MET A 155 -15.42 -5.87 11.87
N GLU A 156 -15.44 -5.65 10.56
CA GLU A 156 -15.05 -6.60 9.53
C GLU A 156 -13.52 -6.73 9.41
N TYR A 157 -12.75 -5.72 9.83
CA TYR A 157 -11.31 -5.67 9.65
C TYR A 157 -10.54 -6.91 10.11
N PRO A 158 -10.81 -7.49 11.30
CA PRO A 158 -10.11 -8.70 11.76
C PRO A 158 -10.30 -9.90 10.82
N ALA A 159 -11.51 -10.06 10.25
CA ALA A 159 -11.80 -11.13 9.32
C ALA A 159 -11.07 -10.95 7.98
N ILE A 160 -10.95 -9.70 7.50
CA ILE A 160 -10.21 -9.36 6.29
C ILE A 160 -8.71 -9.64 6.47
N VAL A 161 -8.15 -9.30 7.63
CA VAL A 161 -6.75 -9.61 7.95
C VAL A 161 -6.51 -11.13 8.00
N ASP A 162 -7.40 -11.86 8.66
CA ASP A 162 -7.30 -13.33 8.75
C ASP A 162 -7.35 -14.01 7.37
N GLU A 163 -8.23 -13.55 6.50
CA GLU A 163 -8.33 -14.04 5.13
C GLU A 163 -7.07 -13.70 4.31
N ALA A 164 -6.57 -12.48 4.40
CA ALA A 164 -5.34 -12.05 3.73
C ALA A 164 -4.14 -12.90 4.14
N VAL A 165 -4.03 -13.24 5.43
CA VAL A 165 -2.98 -14.12 5.95
C VAL A 165 -3.11 -15.53 5.40
N LYS A 166 -4.31 -16.12 5.43
CA LYS A 166 -4.57 -17.48 4.92
C LYS A 166 -4.24 -17.61 3.44
N GLN A 167 -4.49 -16.57 2.66
CA GLN A 167 -4.26 -16.57 1.23
C GLN A 167 -2.89 -16.06 0.81
N TYR A 168 -2.09 -15.53 1.73
CA TYR A 168 -0.85 -14.81 1.42
C TYR A 168 -1.10 -13.66 0.42
N ASP A 169 -2.23 -12.97 0.57
CA ASP A 169 -2.68 -11.93 -0.36
C ASP A 169 -3.05 -10.64 0.39
N PRO A 170 -2.17 -9.64 0.41
CA PRO A 170 -2.43 -8.36 1.07
C PRO A 170 -3.40 -7.45 0.32
N SER A 171 -3.79 -7.79 -0.92
CA SER A 171 -4.66 -6.93 -1.72
C SER A 171 -6.05 -6.74 -1.09
N GLY A 172 -6.52 -7.72 -0.33
CA GLY A 172 -7.76 -7.60 0.45
C GLY A 172 -7.69 -6.46 1.47
N ILE A 173 -6.56 -6.33 2.19
CA ILE A 173 -6.34 -5.25 3.17
C ILE A 173 -6.18 -3.90 2.46
N ALA A 174 -5.42 -3.88 1.35
CA ALA A 174 -5.18 -2.64 0.61
C ALA A 174 -6.45 -2.04 0.01
N ASN A 175 -7.41 -2.87 -0.40
CA ASN A 175 -8.67 -2.41 -1.00
C ASN A 175 -9.80 -2.20 0.01
N TYR A 176 -9.66 -2.73 1.22
CA TYR A 176 -10.55 -2.48 2.34
C TYR A 176 -10.41 -1.06 2.84
#